data_4eebf0f4c572f02e9b1ef6d740da4492
#
_entry.id   4eebf0f4c572f02e9b1ef6d740da4492
#
_cell.length_a   1.000
_cell.length_b   1.000
_cell.length_c   1.000
_cell.angle_alpha   90.00
_cell.angle_beta   90.00
_cell.angle_gamma   90.00
#
_symmetry.space_group_name_H-M   'P 1'
#
loop_
_entity.id
_entity.type
_entity.pdbx_description
1 polymer ?
#
loop_
_entity_poly.entity_id
_entity_poly.type
_entity_poly.pdbx_seq_one_letter_code
_entity_poly.pdbx_strand_id
1 'polypeptide(L)'
;QTFVDGIRVAQPYGATTNNLPTRSRFSPFLFSGISFSTGGYSAEYGEALSSVLLLNTQDEADHNKTDIGLMTVGLSLGNTQKWKKSSLSVNMAYINLAPYQAVIPQNVDWNNPYQSLGGETVYRYNFTNGIFKLYAAFDSEKFDLNQKNINFENPIRTDLNNNNFYLNSSYKGTFGTGWQLTTGISYGYSKNKTKYDINDIDADENAAQLKLKFGKKVSNYFKVSFGADYFITKFNENFNDNISIDVTNGYDSNIFAAYTEGDILFSKRLAMKVGLRYSNNSLLNENNIAPRASIAYKFSKTSQLSFAYGDFSQTPVVDYIKYSKYHQFESEKASHYILNYQFTKPGQIFRADLYYKDYRNLVQYDTKDIKYNSVFNNNGSGYAKGLELYWRDSNLYKNLEYWISYSYIDSERQYKNFATMAVPSFIANHTVSVVTKYFITDWKSQIGFTNNYSSGRPYNDPNQTQFMNGKTKSYNSLSFNWAYLLTTQKILYFSVSNILGTQNVFGYDYAKLPDPSGVYQRQAITPTADRFFFVGFFWTISQNKNENQLKNL
;
A
#
# COMPACT_ATOMS: atom_id res chain seq x y z
N GLN A 1 2.35 3.85 5.52
CA GLN A 1 1.15 3.67 6.35
C GLN A 1 -0.13 3.91 5.54
N THR A 2 -1.20 3.20 5.87
CA THR A 2 -2.53 3.33 5.25
C THR A 2 -3.54 3.85 6.27
N PHE A 3 -4.37 4.78 5.82
CA PHE A 3 -5.41 5.40 6.63
C PHE A 3 -6.76 5.34 5.90
N VAL A 4 -7.83 5.01 6.62
CA VAL A 4 -9.21 5.11 6.14
C VAL A 4 -9.92 6.21 6.91
N ASP A 5 -10.46 7.21 6.21
CA ASP A 5 -11.08 8.42 6.78
C ASP A 5 -10.19 9.12 7.85
N GLY A 6 -8.86 9.09 7.63
CA GLY A 6 -7.85 9.69 8.50
C GLY A 6 -7.45 8.86 9.72
N ILE A 7 -7.93 7.61 9.84
CA ILE A 7 -7.62 6.68 10.94
C ILE A 7 -6.80 5.51 10.41
N ARG A 8 -5.74 5.12 11.13
CA ARG A 8 -4.77 4.11 10.70
C ARG A 8 -5.40 2.73 10.57
N VAL A 9 -4.99 2.00 9.54
CA VAL A 9 -5.20 0.56 9.38
C VAL A 9 -3.90 -0.15 9.69
N ALA A 10 -3.89 -1.04 10.68
CA ALA A 10 -2.69 -1.77 11.08
C ALA A 10 -2.26 -2.79 10.00
N GLN A 11 -3.22 -3.57 9.48
CA GLN A 11 -2.99 -4.62 8.48
C GLN A 11 -3.74 -4.32 7.17
N PRO A 12 -3.20 -3.46 6.27
CA PRO A 12 -3.92 -3.03 5.07
C PRO A 12 -3.84 -4.05 3.91
N TYR A 13 -3.03 -5.09 4.02
CA TYR A 13 -2.80 -6.09 2.98
C TYR A 13 -3.14 -7.50 3.46
N GLY A 14 -3.55 -8.35 2.53
CA GLY A 14 -3.74 -9.77 2.76
C GLY A 14 -2.44 -10.48 3.14
N ALA A 15 -2.54 -11.57 3.86
CA ALA A 15 -1.40 -12.41 4.18
C ALA A 15 -0.89 -13.11 2.92
N THR A 16 0.42 -13.30 2.83
CA THR A 16 1.07 -13.87 1.66
C THR A 16 2.29 -14.70 2.06
N THR A 17 2.85 -15.42 1.12
CA THR A 17 4.14 -16.11 1.24
C THR A 17 5.10 -15.62 0.16
N ASN A 18 6.34 -16.07 0.21
CA ASN A 18 7.36 -15.72 -0.78
C ASN A 18 6.86 -15.94 -2.21
N ASN A 19 7.10 -14.99 -3.10
CA ASN A 19 6.71 -14.98 -4.51
C ASN A 19 5.22 -14.93 -4.83
N LEU A 20 4.33 -14.79 -3.85
CA LEU A 20 2.94 -14.49 -4.11
C LEU A 20 2.69 -12.96 -4.03
N PRO A 21 1.92 -12.39 -4.96
CA PRO A 21 1.60 -10.97 -4.90
C PRO A 21 0.69 -10.66 -3.72
N THR A 22 1.08 -9.68 -2.90
CA THR A 22 0.23 -9.13 -1.86
C THR A 22 -0.92 -8.33 -2.47
N ARG A 23 -2.12 -8.48 -1.93
CA ARG A 23 -3.31 -7.75 -2.38
C ARG A 23 -3.80 -6.81 -1.28
N SER A 24 -4.31 -5.64 -1.70
CA SER A 24 -5.03 -4.74 -0.79
C SER A 24 -6.34 -5.37 -0.36
N ARG A 25 -6.69 -5.18 0.91
CA ARG A 25 -7.99 -5.64 1.48
C ARG A 25 -9.15 -4.71 1.11
N PHE A 26 -8.86 -3.55 0.54
CA PHE A 26 -9.86 -2.51 0.27
C PHE A 26 -10.35 -2.59 -1.17
N SER A 27 -11.66 -2.63 -1.33
CA SER A 27 -12.34 -2.54 -2.61
C SER A 27 -12.47 -1.07 -3.04
N PRO A 28 -12.22 -0.71 -4.31
CA PRO A 28 -12.32 0.68 -4.77
C PRO A 28 -13.76 1.22 -4.74
N PHE A 29 -14.78 0.37 -4.63
CA PHE A 29 -16.19 0.75 -4.79
C PHE A 29 -16.73 1.69 -3.71
N LEU A 30 -16.18 1.66 -2.51
CA LEU A 30 -16.67 2.42 -1.36
C LEU A 30 -15.88 3.73 -1.12
N PHE A 31 -14.83 3.98 -1.90
CA PHE A 31 -13.96 5.13 -1.71
C PHE A 31 -14.21 6.22 -2.76
N SER A 32 -14.18 7.49 -2.35
CA SER A 32 -14.33 8.66 -3.23
C SER A 32 -13.03 9.06 -3.91
N GLY A 33 -11.90 8.55 -3.41
CA GLY A 33 -10.58 8.83 -3.96
C GLY A 33 -9.47 8.24 -3.10
N ILE A 34 -8.33 8.07 -3.75
CA ILE A 34 -7.09 7.60 -3.15
C ILE A 34 -6.09 8.74 -3.25
N SER A 35 -5.53 9.16 -2.12
CA SER A 35 -4.44 10.11 -2.07
C SER A 35 -3.18 9.41 -1.58
N PHE A 36 -2.14 9.44 -2.41
CA PHE A 36 -0.85 8.85 -2.10
C PHE A 36 0.20 9.95 -2.04
N SER A 37 0.87 10.07 -0.90
CA SER A 37 1.98 11.01 -0.72
C SER A 37 3.27 10.23 -0.54
N THR A 38 4.25 10.49 -1.41
CA THR A 38 5.59 9.87 -1.38
C THR A 38 6.55 10.57 -0.41
N GLY A 39 6.10 11.64 0.26
CA GLY A 39 6.87 12.39 1.27
C GLY A 39 6.27 13.77 1.51
N GLY A 40 6.82 14.53 2.46
CA GLY A 40 6.35 15.88 2.78
C GLY A 40 4.89 15.94 3.29
N TYR A 41 4.36 14.84 3.82
CA TYR A 41 3.00 14.76 4.31
C TYR A 41 2.79 15.50 5.64
N SER A 42 1.53 15.83 5.94
CA SER A 42 1.08 16.59 7.12
C SER A 42 1.61 16.03 8.45
N ALA A 43 1.86 16.90 9.44
CA ALA A 43 2.23 16.52 10.81
C ALA A 43 1.15 15.66 11.50
N GLU A 44 -0.06 15.65 10.99
CA GLU A 44 -1.14 14.76 11.41
C GLU A 44 -0.74 13.27 11.33
N TYR A 45 0.11 12.90 10.35
CA TYR A 45 0.49 11.50 10.10
C TYR A 45 1.92 11.22 10.57
N GLY A 46 2.14 10.03 11.14
CA GLY A 46 3.44 9.54 11.63
C GLY A 46 3.65 8.08 11.32
N GLU A 47 4.69 7.49 11.91
CA GLU A 47 5.05 6.08 11.78
C GLU A 47 5.27 5.63 10.32
N ALA A 48 5.90 6.50 9.50
CA ALA A 48 6.24 6.20 8.12
C ALA A 48 7.47 6.97 7.67
N LEU A 49 8.47 6.28 7.10
CA LEU A 49 9.69 6.90 6.57
C LEU A 49 9.57 7.31 5.10
N SER A 50 8.55 6.81 4.38
CA SER A 50 8.50 7.01 2.92
C SER A 50 7.20 7.63 2.45
N SER A 51 6.05 7.01 2.77
CA SER A 51 4.78 7.40 2.17
C SER A 51 3.59 7.12 3.07
N VAL A 52 2.51 7.84 2.80
CA VAL A 52 1.19 7.60 3.39
C VAL A 52 0.15 7.44 2.28
N LEU A 53 -0.75 6.47 2.47
CA LEU A 53 -1.89 6.20 1.62
C LEU A 53 -3.17 6.59 2.37
N LEU A 54 -3.93 7.53 1.82
CA LEU A 54 -5.17 8.02 2.40
C LEU A 54 -6.34 7.55 1.53
N LEU A 55 -7.18 6.72 2.11
CA LEU A 55 -8.41 6.21 1.54
C LEU A 55 -9.58 6.95 2.19
N ASN A 56 -10.34 7.70 1.42
CA ASN A 56 -11.52 8.38 1.95
C ASN A 56 -12.77 7.68 1.43
N THR A 57 -13.59 7.18 2.34
CA THR A 57 -14.90 6.64 1.95
C THR A 57 -15.77 7.77 1.40
N GLN A 58 -16.68 7.43 0.50
CA GLN A 58 -17.64 8.39 -0.05
C GLN A 58 -18.43 9.06 1.09
N ASP A 59 -18.56 10.39 1.07
CA ASP A 59 -19.30 11.15 2.09
C ASP A 59 -20.80 10.98 1.94
N GLU A 60 -21.30 10.79 0.71
CA GLU A 60 -22.71 10.63 0.42
C GLU A 60 -22.90 9.57 -0.68
N ALA A 61 -23.95 8.78 -0.55
CA ALA A 61 -24.41 7.92 -1.62
C ALA A 61 -25.30 8.72 -2.58
N ASP A 62 -25.06 8.60 -3.88
CA ASP A 62 -25.84 9.33 -4.88
C ASP A 62 -27.29 8.80 -4.94
N HIS A 63 -27.47 7.49 -4.99
CA HIS A 63 -28.77 6.81 -5.12
C HIS A 63 -28.70 5.36 -4.68
N ASN A 64 -29.85 4.70 -4.64
CA ASN A 64 -29.94 3.26 -4.38
C ASN A 64 -29.41 2.48 -5.58
N LYS A 65 -28.56 1.48 -5.31
CA LYS A 65 -28.06 0.58 -6.35
C LYS A 65 -27.65 -0.78 -5.79
N THR A 66 -27.65 -1.76 -6.67
CA THR A 66 -27.09 -3.09 -6.43
C THR A 66 -26.11 -3.40 -7.56
N ASP A 67 -24.88 -3.76 -7.21
CA ASP A 67 -23.81 -4.15 -8.13
C ASP A 67 -23.55 -5.64 -7.99
N ILE A 68 -23.58 -6.37 -9.12
CA ILE A 68 -23.32 -7.80 -9.19
C ILE A 68 -22.12 -8.02 -10.11
N GLY A 69 -21.14 -8.81 -9.70
CA GLY A 69 -20.01 -9.24 -10.51
C GLY A 69 -19.90 -10.76 -10.53
N LEU A 70 -19.89 -11.33 -11.72
CA LEU A 70 -19.58 -12.75 -11.96
C LEU A 70 -18.25 -12.81 -12.70
N MET A 71 -17.25 -13.46 -12.13
CA MET A 71 -15.87 -13.43 -12.59
C MET A 71 -15.31 -14.84 -12.73
N THR A 72 -14.35 -15.06 -13.61
CA THR A 72 -13.61 -16.33 -13.74
C THR A 72 -12.90 -16.75 -12.45
N VAL A 73 -12.71 -15.81 -11.52
CA VAL A 73 -12.03 -16.03 -10.25
C VAL A 73 -12.94 -15.90 -9.03
N GLY A 74 -14.27 -15.71 -9.24
CA GLY A 74 -15.22 -15.58 -8.13
C GLY A 74 -16.42 -14.71 -8.44
N LEU A 75 -17.03 -14.16 -7.39
CA LEU A 75 -18.20 -13.30 -7.48
C LEU A 75 -18.14 -12.13 -6.49
N SER A 76 -18.85 -11.05 -6.82
CA SER A 76 -19.00 -9.90 -5.95
C SER A 76 -20.45 -9.42 -5.91
N LEU A 77 -20.86 -8.86 -4.77
CA LEU A 77 -22.17 -8.27 -4.54
C LEU A 77 -22.01 -6.98 -3.78
N GLY A 78 -22.48 -5.88 -4.36
CA GLY A 78 -22.55 -4.57 -3.71
C GLY A 78 -23.99 -4.11 -3.57
N ASN A 79 -24.34 -3.47 -2.48
CA ASN A 79 -25.65 -2.82 -2.31
C ASN A 79 -25.46 -1.47 -1.62
N THR A 80 -26.13 -0.47 -2.12
CA THR A 80 -26.20 0.86 -1.50
C THR A 80 -27.64 1.26 -1.33
N GLN A 81 -28.01 1.60 -0.09
CA GLN A 81 -29.30 2.16 0.28
C GLN A 81 -29.11 3.59 0.78
N LYS A 82 -29.87 4.52 0.21
CA LYS A 82 -29.87 5.94 0.59
C LYS A 82 -31.20 6.31 1.21
N TRP A 83 -31.14 6.97 2.36
CA TRP A 83 -32.29 7.59 3.04
C TRP A 83 -32.08 9.11 3.11
N LYS A 84 -33.01 9.80 3.73
CA LYS A 84 -33.02 11.27 3.75
C LYS A 84 -31.74 11.90 4.36
N LYS A 85 -31.20 11.31 5.45
CA LYS A 85 -30.00 11.82 6.16
C LYS A 85 -28.91 10.78 6.32
N SER A 86 -29.13 9.58 5.85
CA SER A 86 -28.17 8.49 6.03
C SER A 86 -28.06 7.62 4.78
N SER A 87 -27.01 6.83 4.72
CA SER A 87 -26.86 5.79 3.70
C SER A 87 -26.06 4.62 4.25
N LEU A 88 -26.32 3.45 3.71
CA LEU A 88 -25.57 2.23 3.98
C LEU A 88 -25.08 1.68 2.64
N SER A 89 -23.78 1.43 2.53
CA SER A 89 -23.20 0.71 1.41
C SER A 89 -22.51 -0.54 1.95
N VAL A 90 -22.81 -1.68 1.34
CA VAL A 90 -22.18 -2.99 1.66
C VAL A 90 -21.58 -3.53 0.38
N ASN A 91 -20.39 -4.10 0.48
CA ASN A 91 -19.71 -4.77 -0.62
C ASN A 91 -19.13 -6.09 -0.10
N MET A 92 -19.36 -7.19 -0.83
CA MET A 92 -18.84 -8.51 -0.51
C MET A 92 -18.22 -9.14 -1.76
N ALA A 93 -17.14 -9.87 -1.59
CA ALA A 93 -16.50 -10.61 -2.67
C ALA A 93 -16.06 -11.99 -2.17
N TYR A 94 -16.29 -13.00 -2.98
CA TYR A 94 -15.73 -14.32 -2.82
C TYR A 94 -14.83 -14.61 -3.99
N ILE A 95 -13.58 -14.91 -3.72
CA ILE A 95 -12.56 -15.29 -4.70
C ILE A 95 -12.21 -16.75 -4.49
N ASN A 96 -12.13 -17.50 -5.58
CA ASN A 96 -11.66 -18.88 -5.59
C ASN A 96 -10.93 -19.14 -6.91
N LEU A 97 -9.64 -19.42 -6.83
CA LEU A 97 -8.82 -19.67 -8.00
C LEU A 97 -8.86 -21.12 -8.50
N ALA A 98 -9.52 -22.06 -7.79
CA ALA A 98 -9.55 -23.47 -8.20
C ALA A 98 -10.11 -23.68 -9.62
N PRO A 99 -11.26 -23.09 -10.03
CA PRO A 99 -11.77 -23.25 -11.39
C PRO A 99 -10.83 -22.66 -12.46
N TYR A 100 -10.18 -21.54 -12.12
CA TYR A 100 -9.20 -20.89 -13.01
C TYR A 100 -7.96 -21.76 -13.21
N GLN A 101 -7.40 -22.30 -12.13
CA GLN A 101 -6.17 -23.09 -12.13
C GLN A 101 -6.38 -24.48 -12.76
N ALA A 102 -7.61 -25.01 -12.74
CA ALA A 102 -7.96 -26.25 -13.44
C ALA A 102 -7.83 -26.13 -14.97
N VAL A 103 -7.93 -24.90 -15.51
CA VAL A 103 -7.88 -24.64 -16.96
C VAL A 103 -6.55 -23.99 -17.37
N ILE A 104 -5.97 -23.16 -16.53
CA ILE A 104 -4.76 -22.37 -16.82
C ILE A 104 -3.59 -22.91 -16.00
N PRO A 105 -2.55 -23.49 -16.62
CA PRO A 105 -1.37 -23.98 -15.92
C PRO A 105 -0.67 -22.91 -15.11
N GLN A 106 -0.12 -23.28 -13.95
CA GLN A 106 0.62 -22.43 -13.03
C GLN A 106 2.05 -22.93 -12.85
N ASN A 107 2.97 -22.02 -12.49
CA ASN A 107 4.35 -22.37 -12.14
C ASN A 107 4.51 -22.86 -10.69
N VAL A 108 3.43 -22.89 -9.93
CA VAL A 108 3.37 -23.30 -8.53
C VAL A 108 2.45 -24.50 -8.40
N ASP A 109 2.84 -25.45 -7.57
CA ASP A 109 2.04 -26.63 -7.24
C ASP A 109 1.11 -26.32 -6.07
N TRP A 110 -0.21 -26.30 -6.35
CA TRP A 110 -1.25 -25.95 -5.38
C TRP A 110 -1.92 -27.20 -4.83
N ASN A 111 -1.82 -27.42 -3.51
CA ASN A 111 -2.65 -28.39 -2.80
C ASN A 111 -4.08 -27.85 -2.65
N ASN A 112 -4.21 -26.59 -2.22
CA ASN A 112 -5.45 -25.83 -2.19
C ASN A 112 -5.23 -24.45 -2.81
N PRO A 113 -5.86 -24.14 -3.94
CA PRO A 113 -5.81 -22.83 -4.56
C PRO A 113 -6.28 -21.71 -3.62
N TYR A 114 -5.77 -20.52 -3.87
CA TYR A 114 -6.15 -19.34 -3.10
C TYR A 114 -7.67 -19.13 -3.08
N GLN A 115 -8.21 -18.95 -1.88
CA GLN A 115 -9.60 -18.61 -1.63
C GLN A 115 -9.65 -17.43 -0.67
N SER A 116 -10.60 -16.53 -0.88
CA SER A 116 -10.85 -15.38 0.00
C SER A 116 -12.33 -15.06 0.05
N LEU A 117 -12.83 -14.76 1.23
CA LEU A 117 -14.13 -14.14 1.47
C LEU A 117 -13.90 -12.83 2.19
N GLY A 118 -14.22 -11.73 1.52
CA GLY A 118 -14.08 -10.39 2.09
C GLY A 118 -15.38 -9.60 2.02
N GLY A 119 -15.52 -8.66 2.93
CA GLY A 119 -16.64 -7.74 2.94
C GLY A 119 -16.32 -6.41 3.59
N GLU A 120 -16.95 -5.37 3.08
CA GLU A 120 -16.81 -4.00 3.57
C GLU A 120 -18.18 -3.36 3.69
N THR A 121 -18.35 -2.51 4.68
CA THR A 121 -19.56 -1.71 4.86
C THR A 121 -19.25 -0.29 5.30
N VAL A 122 -20.00 0.67 4.81
CA VAL A 122 -19.95 2.07 5.24
C VAL A 122 -21.35 2.54 5.56
N TYR A 123 -21.60 2.85 6.83
CA TYR A 123 -22.77 3.61 7.25
C TYR A 123 -22.41 5.08 7.39
N ARG A 124 -23.27 5.97 6.89
CA ARG A 124 -23.09 7.42 6.90
C ARG A 124 -24.34 8.09 7.47
N TYR A 125 -24.13 9.08 8.33
CA TYR A 125 -25.20 9.90 8.84
C TYR A 125 -24.82 11.39 8.77
N ASN A 126 -25.62 12.16 8.05
CA ASN A 126 -25.42 13.59 7.85
C ASN A 126 -26.20 14.38 8.91
N PHE A 127 -25.45 15.06 9.80
CA PHE A 127 -25.96 16.07 10.68
C PHE A 127 -26.02 17.43 9.95
N THR A 128 -26.66 18.42 10.54
CA THR A 128 -26.71 19.78 9.97
C THR A 128 -25.29 20.35 9.75
N ASN A 129 -24.38 20.08 10.68
CA ASN A 129 -23.04 20.65 10.70
C ASN A 129 -21.92 19.63 10.66
N GLY A 130 -22.18 18.41 10.22
CA GLY A 130 -21.15 17.38 10.18
C GLY A 130 -21.63 16.04 9.64
N ILE A 131 -20.69 15.12 9.50
CA ILE A 131 -20.93 13.76 9.05
C ILE A 131 -20.32 12.77 10.04
N PHE A 132 -21.07 11.75 10.36
CA PHE A 132 -20.62 10.56 11.06
C PHE A 132 -20.50 9.41 10.06
N LYS A 133 -19.42 8.66 10.14
CA LYS A 133 -19.18 7.46 9.34
C LYS A 133 -18.80 6.29 10.25
N LEU A 134 -19.32 5.13 9.92
CA LEU A 134 -18.90 3.86 10.48
C LEU A 134 -18.47 2.98 9.31
N TYR A 135 -17.19 2.62 9.26
CA TYR A 135 -16.64 1.70 8.28
C TYR A 135 -16.22 0.40 8.98
N ALA A 136 -16.64 -0.73 8.43
CA ALA A 136 -16.19 -2.03 8.88
C ALA A 136 -15.75 -2.87 7.69
N ALA A 137 -14.70 -3.66 7.86
CA ALA A 137 -14.20 -4.60 6.88
C ALA A 137 -13.80 -5.92 7.55
N PHE A 138 -14.05 -7.02 6.87
CA PHE A 138 -13.52 -8.33 7.25
C PHE A 138 -12.95 -9.03 6.04
N ASP A 139 -12.01 -9.92 6.27
CA ASP A 139 -11.38 -10.72 5.25
C ASP A 139 -10.90 -12.05 5.83
N SER A 140 -11.17 -13.14 5.11
CA SER A 140 -10.72 -14.48 5.45
C SER A 140 -10.07 -15.08 4.21
N GLU A 141 -8.79 -15.39 4.29
CA GLU A 141 -7.96 -15.88 3.20
C GLU A 141 -7.35 -17.23 3.55
N LYS A 142 -7.26 -18.13 2.59
CA LYS A 142 -6.56 -19.40 2.74
C LYS A 142 -5.97 -19.90 1.44
N PHE A 143 -4.84 -20.58 1.54
CA PHE A 143 -4.22 -21.33 0.47
C PHE A 143 -3.24 -22.37 1.00
N ASP A 144 -2.91 -23.38 0.19
CA ASP A 144 -1.90 -24.39 0.47
C ASP A 144 -1.17 -24.72 -0.83
N LEU A 145 0.15 -24.59 -0.81
CA LEU A 145 0.99 -24.75 -1.99
C LEU A 145 2.36 -25.36 -1.65
N ASN A 146 3.01 -25.92 -2.68
CA ASN A 146 4.38 -26.41 -2.61
C ASN A 146 5.27 -25.54 -3.51
N GLN A 147 6.36 -25.03 -2.95
CA GLN A 147 7.34 -24.21 -3.66
C GLN A 147 8.69 -24.90 -3.70
N LYS A 148 9.27 -25.01 -4.90
CA LYS A 148 10.64 -25.49 -5.04
C LYS A 148 11.60 -24.50 -4.40
N ASN A 149 12.57 -24.99 -3.64
CA ASN A 149 13.63 -24.19 -3.06
C ASN A 149 14.97 -24.94 -3.26
N ILE A 150 15.96 -24.25 -3.79
CA ILE A 150 17.26 -24.82 -4.15
C ILE A 150 18.01 -25.48 -2.98
N ASN A 151 17.62 -25.15 -1.75
CA ASN A 151 18.27 -25.64 -0.53
C ASN A 151 17.58 -26.89 0.08
N PHE A 152 16.52 -27.41 -0.57
CA PHE A 152 15.75 -28.54 -0.08
C PHE A 152 15.51 -29.53 -1.23
N GLU A 153 15.63 -30.81 -0.93
CA GLU A 153 15.37 -31.87 -1.90
C GLU A 153 13.89 -31.91 -2.31
N ASN A 154 13.00 -31.75 -1.32
CA ASN A 154 11.56 -31.69 -1.52
C ASN A 154 11.07 -30.24 -1.56
N PRO A 155 10.00 -29.95 -2.33
CA PRO A 155 9.36 -28.64 -2.29
C PRO A 155 8.87 -28.30 -0.88
N ILE A 156 9.00 -27.05 -0.49
CA ILE A 156 8.53 -26.55 0.81
C ILE A 156 7.02 -26.30 0.71
N ARG A 157 6.26 -26.95 1.60
CA ARG A 157 4.83 -26.69 1.74
C ARG A 157 4.59 -25.45 2.56
N THR A 158 3.66 -24.61 2.10
CA THR A 158 3.11 -23.46 2.84
C THR A 158 1.59 -23.55 2.85
N ASP A 159 1.02 -23.80 4.03
CA ASP A 159 -0.43 -23.77 4.27
C ASP A 159 -0.72 -22.55 5.15
N LEU A 160 -1.50 -21.61 4.60
CA LEU A 160 -1.79 -20.33 5.23
C LEU A 160 -3.28 -20.10 5.39
N ASN A 161 -3.69 -19.68 6.58
CA ASN A 161 -5.03 -19.22 6.90
C ASN A 161 -4.94 -17.89 7.65
N ASN A 162 -5.51 -16.83 7.07
CA ASN A 162 -5.56 -15.50 7.67
C ASN A 162 -7.00 -15.04 7.85
N ASN A 163 -7.30 -14.49 9.02
CA ASN A 163 -8.57 -13.84 9.31
C ASN A 163 -8.29 -12.42 9.80
N ASN A 164 -8.99 -11.46 9.24
CA ASN A 164 -8.79 -10.06 9.56
C ASN A 164 -10.13 -9.36 9.76
N PHE A 165 -10.16 -8.45 10.73
CA PHE A 165 -11.30 -7.57 10.98
C PHE A 165 -10.80 -6.15 11.26
N TYR A 166 -11.47 -5.15 10.70
CA TYR A 166 -11.20 -3.74 10.94
C TYR A 166 -12.50 -2.97 11.11
N LEU A 167 -12.57 -2.17 12.16
CA LEU A 167 -13.69 -1.27 12.44
C LEU A 167 -13.14 0.15 12.64
N ASN A 168 -13.82 1.13 12.05
CA ASN A 168 -13.47 2.54 12.15
C ASN A 168 -14.75 3.35 12.30
N SER A 169 -14.81 4.19 13.32
CA SER A 169 -15.88 5.16 13.54
C SER A 169 -15.28 6.56 13.52
N SER A 170 -15.77 7.43 12.66
CA SER A 170 -15.26 8.79 12.51
C SER A 170 -16.37 9.82 12.47
N TYR A 171 -16.10 11.01 13.02
CA TYR A 171 -16.95 12.18 12.93
C TYR A 171 -16.13 13.38 12.44
N LYS A 172 -16.66 14.09 11.48
CA LYS A 172 -16.10 15.37 11.00
C LYS A 172 -17.20 16.40 10.93
N GLY A 173 -17.03 17.52 11.62
CA GLY A 173 -18.06 18.56 11.66
C GLY A 173 -17.52 19.93 12.02
N THR A 174 -18.43 20.91 12.00
CA THR A 174 -18.15 22.29 12.35
C THR A 174 -18.99 22.70 13.56
N PHE A 175 -18.45 23.54 14.43
CA PHE A 175 -19.15 24.08 15.59
C PHE A 175 -18.69 25.51 15.91
N GLY A 176 -19.52 26.26 16.60
CA GLY A 176 -19.25 27.65 16.92
C GLY A 176 -18.82 28.47 15.70
N THR A 177 -17.98 29.47 15.91
CA THR A 177 -17.53 30.36 14.83
C THR A 177 -16.21 29.84 14.22
N GLY A 178 -16.30 29.06 13.13
CA GLY A 178 -15.15 28.61 12.32
C GLY A 178 -14.28 27.51 12.95
N TRP A 179 -14.75 26.80 13.95
CA TRP A 179 -14.12 25.61 14.48
C TRP A 179 -14.52 24.37 13.69
N GLN A 180 -13.57 23.48 13.50
CA GLN A 180 -13.75 22.16 12.90
C GLN A 180 -13.31 21.10 13.90
N LEU A 181 -14.08 20.03 14.04
CA LEU A 181 -13.72 18.84 14.81
C LEU A 181 -13.61 17.66 13.86
N THR A 182 -12.53 16.90 13.97
CA THR A 182 -12.40 15.56 13.41
C THR A 182 -11.99 14.63 14.54
N THR A 183 -12.77 13.61 14.78
CA THR A 183 -12.48 12.62 15.82
C THR A 183 -12.84 11.23 15.32
N GLY A 184 -12.23 10.20 15.89
CA GLY A 184 -12.58 8.83 15.56
C GLY A 184 -11.81 7.82 16.38
N ILE A 185 -12.32 6.60 16.33
CA ILE A 185 -11.73 5.43 16.95
C ILE A 185 -11.65 4.31 15.92
N SER A 186 -10.64 3.43 16.05
CA SER A 186 -10.60 2.19 15.29
C SER A 186 -10.18 1.02 16.16
N TYR A 187 -10.55 -0.15 15.71
CA TYR A 187 -10.06 -1.42 16.21
C TYR A 187 -9.78 -2.35 15.03
N GLY A 188 -8.64 -3.01 15.04
CA GLY A 188 -8.24 -4.02 14.09
C GLY A 188 -7.82 -5.30 14.80
N TYR A 189 -8.18 -6.41 14.21
CA TYR A 189 -7.75 -7.75 14.63
C TYR A 189 -7.26 -8.52 13.41
N SER A 190 -6.11 -9.17 13.52
CA SER A 190 -5.57 -10.07 12.51
C SER A 190 -5.08 -11.34 13.16
N LYS A 191 -5.46 -12.49 12.62
CA LYS A 191 -4.93 -13.79 13.01
C LYS A 191 -4.38 -14.50 11.80
N ASN A 192 -3.11 -14.89 11.87
CA ASN A 192 -2.40 -15.58 10.81
C ASN A 192 -1.89 -16.93 11.34
N LYS A 193 -2.34 -18.02 10.71
CA LYS A 193 -1.87 -19.37 10.96
C LYS A 193 -1.13 -19.85 9.74
N THR A 194 0.14 -20.16 9.88
CA THR A 194 0.99 -20.61 8.77
C THR A 194 1.67 -21.91 9.18
N LYS A 195 1.52 -22.94 8.37
CA LYS A 195 2.41 -24.10 8.38
C LYS A 195 3.43 -23.91 7.28
N TYR A 196 4.69 -23.81 7.65
CA TYR A 196 5.80 -23.67 6.73
C TYR A 196 6.74 -24.86 6.88
N ASP A 197 6.70 -25.76 5.92
CA ASP A 197 7.34 -27.07 6.02
C ASP A 197 6.82 -27.85 7.24
N ILE A 198 7.69 -28.14 8.21
CA ILE A 198 7.34 -28.77 9.49
C ILE A 198 6.95 -27.77 10.58
N ASN A 199 7.16 -26.45 10.35
CA ASN A 199 6.98 -25.44 11.37
C ASN A 199 5.54 -24.92 11.40
N ASP A 200 4.99 -24.76 12.61
CA ASP A 200 3.72 -24.09 12.86
C ASP A 200 3.98 -22.67 13.40
N ILE A 201 3.38 -21.67 12.78
CA ILE A 201 3.46 -20.26 13.16
C ILE A 201 2.05 -19.72 13.33
N ASP A 202 1.66 -19.38 14.55
CA ASP A 202 0.37 -18.77 14.89
C ASP A 202 0.61 -17.36 15.42
N ALA A 203 0.26 -16.34 14.64
CA ALA A 203 0.46 -14.94 15.00
C ALA A 203 -0.87 -14.20 15.07
N ASP A 204 -1.04 -13.37 16.08
CA ASP A 204 -2.18 -12.48 16.23
C ASP A 204 -1.75 -11.05 16.55
N GLU A 205 -2.49 -10.10 15.97
CA GLU A 205 -2.31 -8.68 16.22
C GLU A 205 -3.65 -8.03 16.55
N ASN A 206 -3.66 -7.28 17.64
CA ASN A 206 -4.75 -6.39 18.03
C ASN A 206 -4.23 -4.95 17.97
N ALA A 207 -4.94 -4.07 17.26
CA ALA A 207 -4.56 -2.68 17.12
C ALA A 207 -5.76 -1.77 17.34
N ALA A 208 -5.59 -0.69 18.08
CA ALA A 208 -6.60 0.33 18.29
C ALA A 208 -6.03 1.74 18.12
N GLN A 209 -6.85 2.68 17.73
CA GLN A 209 -6.49 4.09 17.68
C GLN A 209 -7.64 4.95 18.22
N LEU A 210 -7.27 5.98 18.98
CA LEU A 210 -8.12 7.13 19.30
C LEU A 210 -7.51 8.36 18.63
N LYS A 211 -8.32 9.14 17.92
CA LYS A 211 -7.92 10.37 17.23
C LYS A 211 -8.81 11.54 17.63
N LEU A 212 -8.17 12.69 17.88
CA LEU A 212 -8.85 13.96 18.11
C LEU A 212 -8.10 15.07 17.38
N LYS A 213 -8.80 15.84 16.55
CA LYS A 213 -8.24 16.98 15.81
C LYS A 213 -9.22 18.15 15.83
N PHE A 214 -8.68 19.32 16.16
CA PHE A 214 -9.36 20.60 16.05
C PHE A 214 -8.72 21.43 14.94
N GLY A 215 -9.54 22.17 14.22
CA GLY A 215 -9.11 23.16 13.24
C GLY A 215 -9.83 24.49 13.50
N LYS A 216 -9.14 25.59 13.34
CA LYS A 216 -9.71 26.93 13.47
C LYS A 216 -9.29 27.79 12.29
N LYS A 217 -10.26 28.31 11.56
CA LYS A 217 -10.01 29.40 10.63
C LYS A 217 -9.96 30.70 11.42
N VAL A 218 -8.75 31.18 11.70
CA VAL A 218 -8.53 32.40 12.49
C VAL A 218 -8.82 33.63 11.65
N SER A 219 -8.40 33.61 10.38
CA SER A 219 -8.66 34.67 9.39
C SER A 219 -8.75 34.09 7.98
N ASN A 220 -8.94 34.92 6.97
CA ASN A 220 -8.86 34.47 5.57
C ASN A 220 -7.44 34.11 5.14
N TYR A 221 -6.44 34.48 5.92
CA TYR A 221 -5.02 34.26 5.64
C TYR A 221 -4.36 33.23 6.55
N PHE A 222 -5.03 32.85 7.64
CA PHE A 222 -4.45 31.94 8.62
C PHE A 222 -5.48 30.93 9.14
N LYS A 223 -5.11 29.65 9.03
CA LYS A 223 -5.80 28.51 9.64
C LYS A 223 -4.81 27.76 10.51
N VAL A 224 -5.20 27.40 11.72
CA VAL A 224 -4.45 26.52 12.61
C VAL A 224 -5.22 25.21 12.81
N SER A 225 -4.49 24.11 12.92
CA SER A 225 -5.02 22.83 13.37
C SER A 225 -4.08 22.21 14.40
N PHE A 226 -4.65 21.49 15.35
CA PHE A 226 -3.91 20.73 16.35
C PHE A 226 -4.70 19.47 16.70
N GLY A 227 -3.98 18.46 17.14
CA GLY A 227 -4.63 17.20 17.46
C GLY A 227 -3.72 16.25 18.21
N ALA A 228 -4.30 15.14 18.63
CA ALA A 228 -3.61 14.05 19.27
C ALA A 228 -4.13 12.71 18.76
N ASP A 229 -3.23 11.75 18.72
CA ASP A 229 -3.51 10.35 18.42
C ASP A 229 -2.97 9.48 19.55
N TYR A 230 -3.68 8.42 19.88
CA TYR A 230 -3.20 7.36 20.76
C TYR A 230 -3.37 6.01 20.08
N PHE A 231 -2.26 5.32 19.87
CA PHE A 231 -2.22 4.01 19.23
C PHE A 231 -1.87 2.95 20.25
N ILE A 232 -2.58 1.84 20.19
CA ILE A 232 -2.31 0.64 20.99
C ILE A 232 -2.10 -0.49 20.00
N THR A 233 -1.02 -1.24 20.13
CA THR A 233 -0.78 -2.46 19.35
C THR A 233 -0.29 -3.55 20.28
N LYS A 234 -0.93 -4.71 20.19
CA LYS A 234 -0.50 -5.92 20.87
C LYS A 234 -0.30 -7.00 19.82
N PHE A 235 0.91 -7.53 19.76
CA PHE A 235 1.31 -8.60 18.85
C PHE A 235 1.78 -9.80 19.66
N ASN A 236 1.32 -11.01 19.28
CA ASN A 236 1.79 -12.28 19.82
C ASN A 236 2.07 -13.24 18.66
N GLU A 237 3.10 -14.05 18.79
CA GLU A 237 3.42 -15.12 17.85
C GLU A 237 3.88 -16.36 18.63
N ASN A 238 3.28 -17.49 18.32
CA ASN A 238 3.76 -18.79 18.76
C ASN A 238 4.42 -19.50 17.58
N PHE A 239 5.68 -19.89 17.76
CA PHE A 239 6.47 -20.64 16.79
C PHE A 239 6.80 -22.01 17.36
N ASN A 240 6.48 -23.07 16.62
CA ASN A 240 6.79 -24.46 16.97
C ASN A 240 7.43 -25.14 15.75
N ASP A 241 8.65 -25.67 15.91
CA ASP A 241 9.34 -26.42 14.85
C ASP A 241 8.93 -27.91 14.80
N ASN A 242 7.99 -28.32 15.66
CA ASN A 242 7.51 -29.71 15.80
C ASN A 242 8.61 -30.75 16.11
N ILE A 243 9.79 -30.30 16.53
CA ILE A 243 10.93 -31.15 16.94
C ILE A 243 11.37 -30.83 18.36
N SER A 244 11.74 -29.59 18.63
CA SER A 244 12.40 -29.19 19.88
C SER A 244 12.15 -27.76 20.33
N ILE A 245 11.66 -26.89 19.47
CA ILE A 245 11.47 -25.46 19.73
C ILE A 245 9.97 -25.16 19.80
N ASP A 246 9.53 -24.65 20.96
CA ASP A 246 8.22 -24.04 21.16
C ASP A 246 8.43 -22.72 21.87
N VAL A 247 8.25 -21.60 21.16
CA VAL A 247 8.56 -20.26 21.63
C VAL A 247 7.41 -19.32 21.37
N THR A 248 7.00 -18.60 22.41
CA THR A 248 6.04 -17.50 22.28
C THR A 248 6.78 -16.19 22.36
N ASN A 249 6.56 -15.34 21.37
CA ASN A 249 7.08 -13.99 21.25
C ASN A 249 5.95 -13.00 21.16
N GLY A 250 6.22 -11.75 21.53
CA GLY A 250 5.24 -10.70 21.37
C GLY A 250 5.74 -9.38 21.94
N TYR A 251 4.96 -8.36 21.71
CA TYR A 251 5.19 -7.03 22.27
C TYR A 251 3.88 -6.26 22.42
N ASP A 252 3.88 -5.36 23.41
CA ASP A 252 2.85 -4.34 23.58
C ASP A 252 3.47 -2.98 23.24
N SER A 253 2.84 -2.23 22.36
CA SER A 253 3.29 -0.91 21.93
C SER A 253 2.18 0.11 22.11
N ASN A 254 2.47 1.18 22.85
CA ASN A 254 1.60 2.34 22.99
C ASN A 254 2.33 3.56 22.44
N ILE A 255 1.71 4.26 21.49
CA ILE A 255 2.26 5.48 20.91
C ILE A 255 1.29 6.62 21.15
N PHE A 256 1.70 7.59 21.95
CA PHE A 256 1.01 8.89 22.04
C PHE A 256 1.65 9.85 21.07
N ALA A 257 0.84 10.59 20.30
CA ALA A 257 1.33 11.61 19.41
C ALA A 257 0.46 12.86 19.49
N ALA A 258 1.09 14.03 19.55
CA ALA A 258 0.43 15.33 19.46
C ALA A 258 1.03 16.13 18.30
N TYR A 259 0.22 16.94 17.63
CA TYR A 259 0.69 17.74 16.50
C TYR A 259 -0.04 19.07 16.39
N THR A 260 0.63 20.02 15.75
CA THR A 260 0.06 21.30 15.35
C THR A 260 0.52 21.68 13.95
N GLU A 261 -0.36 22.31 13.19
CA GLU A 261 -0.07 22.85 11.85
C GLU A 261 -0.71 24.22 11.67
N GLY A 262 0.03 25.13 11.03
CA GLY A 262 -0.45 26.43 10.56
C GLY A 262 -0.43 26.50 9.04
N ASP A 263 -1.58 26.81 8.42
CA ASP A 263 -1.70 27.16 7.01
C ASP A 263 -1.72 28.68 6.89
N ILE A 264 -0.74 29.26 6.19
CA ILE A 264 -0.53 30.71 6.06
C ILE A 264 -0.65 31.08 4.59
N LEU A 265 -1.59 31.95 4.25
CA LEU A 265 -1.78 32.51 2.92
C LEU A 265 -1.20 33.92 2.89
N PHE A 266 0.05 34.11 2.46
CA PHE A 266 0.65 35.43 2.32
C PHE A 266 -0.01 36.25 1.21
N SER A 267 -0.48 35.58 0.16
CA SER A 267 -1.21 36.17 -0.96
C SER A 267 -2.05 35.11 -1.68
N LYS A 268 -2.81 35.52 -2.71
CA LYS A 268 -3.51 34.58 -3.62
C LYS A 268 -2.57 33.63 -4.37
N ARG A 269 -1.25 33.91 -4.36
CA ARG A 269 -0.23 33.15 -5.08
C ARG A 269 0.75 32.43 -4.18
N LEU A 270 0.95 32.88 -2.94
CA LEU A 270 1.95 32.34 -2.02
C LEU A 270 1.28 31.80 -0.77
N ALA A 271 1.50 30.52 -0.52
CA ALA A 271 1.03 29.82 0.67
C ALA A 271 2.19 29.07 1.34
N MET A 272 2.14 28.97 2.66
CA MET A 272 3.09 28.23 3.47
C MET A 272 2.33 27.37 4.48
N LYS A 273 2.81 26.16 4.73
CA LYS A 273 2.37 25.32 5.83
C LYS A 273 3.58 25.02 6.72
N VAL A 274 3.41 25.15 8.03
CA VAL A 274 4.38 24.76 9.04
C VAL A 274 3.71 23.83 10.03
N GLY A 275 4.42 22.80 10.48
CA GLY A 275 3.87 21.81 11.39
C GLY A 275 4.94 21.25 12.32
N LEU A 276 4.50 20.78 13.46
CA LEU A 276 5.31 20.08 14.44
C LEU A 276 4.54 18.87 14.93
N ARG A 277 5.21 17.73 14.99
CA ARG A 277 4.69 16.51 15.60
C ARG A 277 5.61 16.07 16.73
N TYR A 278 5.03 15.80 17.88
CA TYR A 278 5.65 15.10 19.00
C TYR A 278 5.09 13.68 19.04
N SER A 279 5.93 12.68 19.33
CA SER A 279 5.48 11.32 19.63
C SER A 279 6.30 10.71 20.76
N ASN A 280 5.61 9.98 21.64
CA ASN A 280 6.20 9.13 22.68
C ASN A 280 5.85 7.68 22.35
N ASN A 281 6.87 6.83 22.26
CA ASN A 281 6.73 5.41 21.97
C ASN A 281 7.16 4.61 23.20
N SER A 282 6.22 3.93 23.87
CA SER A 282 6.48 3.16 25.09
C SER A 282 7.36 1.93 24.84
N LEU A 283 7.24 1.30 23.66
CA LEU A 283 8.02 0.11 23.31
C LEU A 283 9.51 0.43 23.15
N LEU A 284 9.81 1.60 22.57
CA LEU A 284 11.19 2.06 22.35
C LEU A 284 11.70 2.92 23.51
N ASN A 285 10.83 3.28 24.47
CA ASN A 285 11.12 4.26 25.52
C ASN A 285 11.71 5.57 24.97
N GLU A 286 11.14 6.07 23.84
CA GLU A 286 11.71 7.18 23.06
C GLU A 286 10.67 8.29 22.85
N ASN A 287 11.18 9.53 22.82
CA ASN A 287 10.43 10.73 22.44
C ASN A 287 11.01 11.29 21.13
N ASN A 288 10.15 11.56 20.17
CA ASN A 288 10.53 12.15 18.89
C ASN A 288 9.81 13.48 18.64
N ILE A 289 10.56 14.43 18.07
CA ILE A 289 10.04 15.72 17.59
C ILE A 289 10.34 15.79 16.10
N ALA A 290 9.31 16.05 15.29
CA ALA A 290 9.38 16.01 13.83
C ALA A 290 8.81 17.32 13.24
N PRO A 291 9.66 18.33 12.95
CA PRO A 291 9.25 19.55 12.27
C PRO A 291 8.96 19.28 10.79
N ARG A 292 8.02 20.02 10.22
CA ARG A 292 7.66 19.97 8.81
C ARG A 292 7.31 21.36 8.30
N ALA A 293 7.71 21.67 7.08
CA ALA A 293 7.39 22.92 6.43
C ALA A 293 7.19 22.70 4.92
N SER A 294 6.28 23.45 4.34
CA SER A 294 6.17 23.52 2.89
C SER A 294 5.75 24.91 2.45
N ILE A 295 6.23 25.33 1.29
CA ILE A 295 5.89 26.59 0.65
C ILE A 295 5.48 26.32 -0.78
N ALA A 296 4.42 26.98 -1.26
CA ALA A 296 3.90 26.83 -2.60
C ALA A 296 3.66 28.21 -3.24
N TYR A 297 4.15 28.37 -4.46
CA TYR A 297 3.97 29.59 -5.26
C TYR A 297 3.28 29.31 -6.59
N LYS A 298 2.13 29.95 -6.82
CA LYS A 298 1.38 29.92 -8.07
C LYS A 298 1.85 31.06 -8.97
N PHE A 299 2.62 30.77 -10.02
CA PHE A 299 3.02 31.81 -10.98
C PHE A 299 1.98 32.02 -12.08
N SER A 300 1.04 31.07 -12.27
CA SER A 300 -0.11 31.24 -13.16
C SER A 300 -1.37 30.58 -12.56
N LYS A 301 -2.50 30.69 -13.27
CA LYS A 301 -3.74 30.00 -12.90
C LYS A 301 -3.61 28.48 -12.98
N THR A 302 -2.66 27.99 -13.77
CA THR A 302 -2.49 26.57 -14.11
C THR A 302 -1.21 25.97 -13.56
N SER A 303 -0.25 26.77 -13.07
CA SER A 303 1.08 26.30 -12.73
C SER A 303 1.50 26.71 -11.32
N GLN A 304 2.09 25.80 -10.60
CA GLN A 304 2.56 25.94 -9.22
C GLN A 304 3.92 25.28 -9.06
N LEU A 305 4.78 25.90 -8.29
CA LEU A 305 6.00 25.33 -7.74
C LEU A 305 5.85 25.21 -6.23
N SER A 306 6.29 24.11 -5.63
CA SER A 306 6.30 23.97 -4.18
C SER A 306 7.56 23.26 -3.71
N PHE A 307 7.99 23.61 -2.50
CA PHE A 307 9.08 22.95 -1.78
C PHE A 307 8.55 22.43 -0.45
N ALA A 308 8.93 21.23 -0.06
CA ALA A 308 8.60 20.64 1.22
C ALA A 308 9.85 20.07 1.91
N TYR A 309 9.92 20.30 3.21
CA TYR A 309 10.87 19.72 4.13
C TYR A 309 10.12 19.03 5.27
N GLY A 310 10.65 17.92 5.79
CA GLY A 310 10.11 17.34 7.01
C GLY A 310 10.97 16.21 7.57
N ASP A 311 10.92 16.07 8.89
CA ASP A 311 11.49 14.96 9.63
C ASP A 311 10.40 13.94 9.95
N PHE A 312 10.78 12.66 9.87
CA PHE A 312 9.89 11.52 10.02
C PHE A 312 10.56 10.44 10.86
N SER A 313 9.78 9.74 11.68
CA SER A 313 10.22 8.59 12.46
C SER A 313 9.27 7.43 12.26
N GLN A 314 9.79 6.22 12.42
CA GLN A 314 9.04 4.97 12.34
C GLN A 314 9.61 3.96 13.32
N THR A 315 8.73 3.27 14.03
CA THR A 315 9.09 2.09 14.81
C THR A 315 9.68 1.02 13.88
N PRO A 316 10.78 0.34 14.22
CA PRO A 316 11.30 -0.78 13.45
C PRO A 316 10.22 -1.84 13.17
N VAL A 317 10.37 -2.57 12.08
CA VAL A 317 9.38 -3.58 11.68
C VAL A 317 9.29 -4.71 12.72
N VAL A 318 8.11 -5.32 12.81
CA VAL A 318 7.81 -6.38 13.78
C VAL A 318 8.83 -7.53 13.76
N ASP A 319 9.36 -7.88 12.60
CA ASP A 319 10.36 -8.95 12.46
C ASP A 319 11.67 -8.68 13.19
N TYR A 320 12.07 -7.43 13.38
CA TYR A 320 13.22 -7.12 14.22
C TYR A 320 12.86 -7.20 15.71
N ILE A 321 11.73 -6.61 16.08
CA ILE A 321 11.29 -6.50 17.47
C ILE A 321 11.07 -7.88 18.10
N LYS A 322 10.35 -8.78 17.42
CA LYS A 322 10.02 -10.12 17.95
C LYS A 322 11.24 -11.02 18.18
N TYR A 323 12.32 -10.83 17.43
CA TYR A 323 13.56 -11.60 17.58
C TYR A 323 14.58 -10.96 18.53
N SER A 324 14.35 -9.72 18.99
CA SER A 324 15.31 -8.99 19.81
C SER A 324 14.95 -9.01 21.29
N LYS A 325 15.15 -10.12 21.95
CA LYS A 325 14.82 -10.28 23.39
C LYS A 325 15.55 -9.28 24.31
N TYR A 326 16.73 -8.80 23.92
CA TYR A 326 17.62 -8.01 24.78
C TYR A 326 18.07 -6.68 24.18
N HIS A 327 17.64 -6.33 22.96
CA HIS A 327 18.05 -5.10 22.32
C HIS A 327 16.99 -4.00 22.48
N GLN A 328 17.42 -2.83 22.95
CA GLN A 328 16.58 -1.63 22.96
C GLN A 328 16.73 -0.91 21.64
N PHE A 329 15.71 -0.99 20.79
CA PHE A 329 15.70 -0.27 19.51
C PHE A 329 15.44 1.23 19.69
N GLU A 330 15.93 1.98 18.70
CA GLU A 330 15.54 3.37 18.44
C GLU A 330 14.61 3.43 17.22
N SER A 331 13.86 4.52 17.09
CA SER A 331 13.10 4.80 15.88
C SER A 331 14.02 4.99 14.69
N GLU A 332 13.71 4.34 13.57
CA GLU A 332 14.31 4.66 12.28
C GLU A 332 13.84 6.08 11.86
N LYS A 333 14.72 6.90 11.29
CA LYS A 333 14.47 8.32 10.99
C LYS A 333 14.73 8.64 9.52
N ALA A 334 13.99 9.62 9.00
CA ALA A 334 14.23 10.16 7.66
C ALA A 334 13.97 11.65 7.61
N SER A 335 14.83 12.38 6.87
CA SER A 335 14.60 13.78 6.51
C SER A 335 14.31 13.88 5.03
N HIS A 336 13.23 14.56 4.64
CA HIS A 336 12.80 14.70 3.24
C HIS A 336 12.98 16.13 2.76
N TYR A 337 13.46 16.28 1.52
CA TYR A 337 13.53 17.52 0.76
C TYR A 337 12.91 17.25 -0.61
N ILE A 338 11.81 17.94 -0.91
CA ILE A 338 11.01 17.68 -2.13
C ILE A 338 10.72 18.99 -2.83
N LEU A 339 11.08 19.08 -4.10
CA LEU A 339 10.70 20.17 -4.99
C LEU A 339 9.69 19.63 -6.01
N ASN A 340 8.49 20.22 -6.04
CA ASN A 340 7.41 19.80 -6.91
C ASN A 340 7.00 20.94 -7.85
N TYR A 341 6.90 20.62 -9.13
CA TYR A 341 6.23 21.45 -10.13
C TYR A 341 4.94 20.77 -10.58
N GLN A 342 3.84 21.51 -10.61
CA GLN A 342 2.55 21.03 -11.08
C GLN A 342 1.92 22.01 -12.07
N PHE A 343 1.47 21.44 -13.20
CA PHE A 343 0.64 22.11 -14.18
C PHE A 343 -0.70 21.38 -14.28
N THR A 344 -1.82 22.11 -14.24
CA THR A 344 -3.16 21.54 -14.26
C THR A 344 -4.08 22.41 -15.12
N LYS A 345 -4.67 21.77 -16.14
CA LYS A 345 -5.80 22.30 -16.94
C LYS A 345 -6.90 21.24 -16.97
N PRO A 346 -8.15 21.59 -17.29
CA PRO A 346 -9.18 20.59 -17.56
C PRO A 346 -8.68 19.54 -18.56
N GLY A 347 -8.70 18.27 -18.17
CA GLY A 347 -8.24 17.15 -18.98
C GLY A 347 -6.72 17.00 -19.13
N GLN A 348 -5.88 17.86 -18.54
CA GLN A 348 -4.42 17.77 -18.62
C GLN A 348 -3.77 18.02 -17.26
N ILE A 349 -2.86 17.13 -16.88
CA ILE A 349 -2.06 17.23 -15.65
C ILE A 349 -0.62 16.89 -16.00
N PHE A 350 0.32 17.78 -15.65
CA PHE A 350 1.74 17.48 -15.60
C PHE A 350 2.26 17.69 -14.19
N ARG A 351 3.08 16.76 -13.71
CA ARG A 351 3.74 16.85 -12.42
C ARG A 351 5.19 16.39 -12.54
N ALA A 352 6.09 17.11 -11.89
CA ALA A 352 7.50 16.76 -11.79
C ALA A 352 7.93 16.94 -10.33
N ASP A 353 8.48 15.89 -9.73
CA ASP A 353 8.99 15.87 -8.38
C ASP A 353 10.48 15.55 -8.39
N LEU A 354 11.30 16.41 -7.79
CA LEU A 354 12.68 16.13 -7.44
C LEU A 354 12.73 15.92 -5.93
N TYR A 355 13.38 14.85 -5.48
CA TYR A 355 13.46 14.57 -4.06
C TYR A 355 14.84 14.08 -3.63
N TYR A 356 15.15 14.38 -2.37
CA TYR A 356 16.24 13.79 -1.59
C TYR A 356 15.71 13.37 -0.23
N LYS A 357 16.02 12.15 0.19
CA LYS A 357 15.67 11.59 1.50
C LYS A 357 16.94 11.04 2.13
N ASP A 358 17.19 11.48 3.36
CA ASP A 358 18.30 11.02 4.20
C ASP A 358 17.75 10.10 5.28
N TYR A 359 18.28 8.87 5.38
CA TYR A 359 17.86 7.85 6.35
C TYR A 359 18.91 7.66 7.43
N ARG A 360 18.46 7.60 8.67
CA ARG A 360 19.29 7.43 9.86
C ARG A 360 18.70 6.42 10.80
N ASN A 361 19.52 5.85 11.69
CA ASN A 361 19.14 4.87 12.70
C ASN A 361 18.46 3.63 12.10
N LEU A 362 18.82 3.25 10.86
CA LEU A 362 18.28 2.04 10.25
C LEU A 362 18.79 0.81 11.01
N VAL A 363 17.91 -0.19 11.18
CA VAL A 363 18.27 -1.41 11.89
C VAL A 363 19.27 -2.23 11.09
N GLN A 364 20.33 -2.68 11.79
CA GLN A 364 21.31 -3.64 11.32
C GLN A 364 21.32 -4.87 12.21
N TYR A 365 21.73 -6.02 11.67
CA TYR A 365 21.97 -7.27 12.39
C TYR A 365 23.12 -8.06 11.74
N ASP A 366 23.76 -8.92 12.53
CA ASP A 366 25.02 -9.60 12.18
C ASP A 366 24.84 -10.95 11.46
N THR A 367 23.62 -11.49 11.40
CA THR A 367 23.32 -12.81 10.82
C THR A 367 22.82 -12.68 9.38
N LYS A 368 22.96 -13.73 8.57
CA LYS A 368 22.40 -13.76 7.19
C LYS A 368 20.88 -13.63 7.19
N ASP A 369 20.21 -14.40 8.05
CA ASP A 369 18.79 -14.36 8.29
C ASP A 369 18.57 -14.01 9.76
N ILE A 370 17.47 -13.31 10.08
CA ILE A 370 17.15 -12.92 11.47
C ILE A 370 16.86 -14.17 12.30
N LYS A 371 17.48 -14.23 13.48
CA LYS A 371 17.36 -15.31 14.45
C LYS A 371 17.31 -14.76 15.87
N TYR A 372 16.90 -15.57 16.84
CA TYR A 372 16.89 -15.19 18.26
C TYR A 372 18.26 -14.83 18.86
N ASN A 373 19.35 -15.25 18.22
CA ASN A 373 20.72 -14.92 18.62
C ASN A 373 21.34 -13.84 17.73
N SER A 374 20.58 -13.19 16.86
CA SER A 374 21.08 -12.05 16.07
C SER A 374 21.37 -10.87 16.99
N VAL A 375 22.52 -10.23 16.75
CA VAL A 375 22.88 -8.99 17.43
C VAL A 375 22.42 -7.81 16.59
N PHE A 376 21.54 -6.99 17.18
CA PHE A 376 20.95 -5.84 16.53
C PHE A 376 21.64 -4.53 16.95
N ASN A 377 21.59 -3.53 16.07
CA ASN A 377 21.92 -2.14 16.36
C ASN A 377 21.13 -1.20 15.45
N ASN A 378 21.14 0.12 15.74
CA ASN A 378 20.49 1.17 14.95
C ASN A 378 21.54 2.10 14.26
N ASN A 379 22.73 1.59 13.89
CA ASN A 379 23.78 2.39 13.28
C ASN A 379 23.64 2.54 11.76
N GLY A 380 22.62 1.92 11.17
CA GLY A 380 22.38 1.95 9.74
C GLY A 380 21.99 3.34 9.22
N SER A 381 22.39 3.62 7.98
CA SER A 381 22.10 4.87 7.30
C SER A 381 21.87 4.64 5.81
N GLY A 382 21.43 5.68 5.09
CA GLY A 382 21.25 5.60 3.66
C GLY A 382 20.62 6.86 3.09
N TYR A 383 20.45 6.84 1.77
CA TYR A 383 19.76 7.92 1.07
C TYR A 383 18.88 7.38 -0.05
N ALA A 384 17.95 8.22 -0.49
CA ALA A 384 17.25 8.05 -1.75
C ALA A 384 17.03 9.41 -2.40
N LYS A 385 17.44 9.54 -3.66
CA LYS A 385 17.20 10.75 -4.46
C LYS A 385 16.65 10.37 -5.82
N GLY A 386 15.86 11.24 -6.42
CA GLY A 386 15.25 10.89 -7.69
C GLY A 386 14.41 11.98 -8.32
N LEU A 387 13.90 11.61 -9.49
CA LEU A 387 12.99 12.41 -10.31
C LEU A 387 11.77 11.58 -10.65
N GLU A 388 10.58 12.13 -10.38
CA GLU A 388 9.31 11.53 -10.80
C GLU A 388 8.61 12.48 -11.78
N LEU A 389 8.17 11.95 -12.93
CA LEU A 389 7.40 12.67 -13.93
C LEU A 389 6.06 11.99 -14.13
N TYR A 390 5.00 12.77 -14.18
CA TYR A 390 3.66 12.30 -14.47
C TYR A 390 2.98 13.22 -15.49
N TRP A 391 2.48 12.64 -16.55
CA TRP A 391 1.66 13.32 -17.55
C TRP A 391 0.35 12.55 -17.75
N ARG A 392 -0.78 13.25 -17.73
CA ARG A 392 -2.10 12.73 -18.09
C ARG A 392 -2.76 13.70 -19.06
N ASP A 393 -3.36 13.16 -20.10
CA ASP A 393 -4.09 13.93 -21.12
C ASP A 393 -5.33 13.16 -21.58
N SER A 394 -6.47 13.87 -21.64
CA SER A 394 -7.73 13.40 -22.19
C SER A 394 -8.29 14.35 -23.27
N ASN A 395 -7.48 15.30 -23.76
CA ASN A 395 -7.88 16.32 -24.71
C ASN A 395 -7.25 16.15 -26.10
N LEU A 396 -6.17 15.32 -26.21
CA LEU A 396 -5.43 15.15 -27.45
C LEU A 396 -6.31 14.58 -28.58
N TYR A 397 -7.10 13.56 -28.26
CA TYR A 397 -8.08 12.96 -29.15
C TYR A 397 -9.39 12.69 -28.39
N LYS A 398 -10.51 12.83 -29.14
CA LYS A 398 -11.83 12.50 -28.60
C LYS A 398 -11.86 11.03 -28.11
N ASN A 399 -12.39 10.80 -26.93
CA ASN A 399 -12.54 9.48 -26.29
C ASN A 399 -11.22 8.76 -25.94
N LEU A 400 -10.07 9.39 -26.13
CA LEU A 400 -8.76 8.86 -25.70
C LEU A 400 -8.34 9.53 -24.41
N GLU A 401 -8.01 8.72 -23.44
CA GLU A 401 -7.34 9.13 -22.22
C GLU A 401 -6.04 8.33 -22.07
N TYR A 402 -4.93 8.99 -21.78
CA TYR A 402 -3.68 8.33 -21.49
C TYR A 402 -2.91 9.03 -20.38
N TRP A 403 -2.06 8.26 -19.73
CA TRP A 403 -1.09 8.82 -18.79
C TRP A 403 0.23 8.05 -18.84
N ILE A 404 1.28 8.78 -18.59
CA ILE A 404 2.65 8.29 -18.54
C ILE A 404 3.24 8.68 -17.21
N SER A 405 3.81 7.74 -16.50
CA SER A 405 4.62 7.98 -15.31
C SER A 405 6.04 7.44 -15.55
N TYR A 406 7.02 8.25 -15.18
CA TYR A 406 8.43 7.86 -15.16
C TYR A 406 9.01 8.18 -13.79
N SER A 407 9.78 7.25 -13.25
CA SER A 407 10.53 7.46 -12.02
C SER A 407 11.97 7.03 -12.22
N TYR A 408 12.89 7.91 -11.84
CA TYR A 408 14.30 7.61 -11.63
C TYR A 408 14.60 7.68 -10.15
N ILE A 409 15.27 6.66 -9.62
CA ILE A 409 15.72 6.59 -8.23
C ILE A 409 17.17 6.12 -8.16
N ASP A 410 17.95 6.83 -7.37
CA ASP A 410 19.28 6.44 -6.89
C ASP A 410 19.20 6.34 -5.36
N SER A 411 19.52 5.16 -4.82
CA SER A 411 19.42 4.91 -3.38
C SER A 411 20.42 3.87 -2.95
N GLU A 412 21.13 4.17 -1.87
CA GLU A 412 21.99 3.22 -1.20
C GLU A 412 21.69 3.21 0.30
N ARG A 413 21.91 2.06 0.93
CA ARG A 413 21.71 1.87 2.37
C ARG A 413 22.74 0.92 2.93
N GLN A 414 23.15 1.20 4.17
CA GLN A 414 23.78 0.22 5.04
C GLN A 414 22.76 -0.11 6.14
N TYR A 415 22.12 -1.26 6.02
CA TYR A 415 21.00 -1.68 6.90
C TYR A 415 20.88 -3.20 6.85
N LYS A 416 20.03 -3.77 7.67
CA LYS A 416 19.93 -5.23 7.76
C LYS A 416 21.33 -5.85 7.98
N ASN A 417 21.68 -6.86 7.22
CA ASN A 417 23.00 -7.51 7.23
C ASN A 417 23.97 -6.95 6.17
N PHE A 418 23.76 -5.73 5.67
CA PHE A 418 24.64 -5.14 4.69
C PHE A 418 25.97 -4.73 5.35
N ALA A 419 27.06 -5.37 4.93
CA ALA A 419 28.40 -5.05 5.45
C ALA A 419 28.86 -3.63 5.05
N THR A 420 28.43 -3.15 3.90
CA THR A 420 28.77 -1.84 3.34
C THR A 420 27.54 -1.16 2.77
N MET A 421 27.65 0.14 2.48
CA MET A 421 26.63 0.89 1.74
C MET A 421 26.45 0.24 0.35
N ALA A 422 25.22 -0.11 0.00
CA ALA A 422 24.88 -0.72 -1.28
C ALA A 422 23.44 -0.44 -1.69
N VAL A 423 23.15 -0.63 -2.98
CA VAL A 423 21.80 -0.49 -3.54
C VAL A 423 20.93 -1.67 -3.07
N PRO A 424 19.79 -1.43 -2.39
CA PRO A 424 18.88 -2.49 -1.97
C PRO A 424 18.25 -3.27 -3.14
N SER A 425 18.02 -4.57 -2.93
CA SER A 425 17.47 -5.47 -3.97
C SER A 425 16.09 -5.11 -4.51
N PHE A 426 15.33 -4.26 -3.84
CA PHE A 426 14.02 -3.79 -4.31
C PHE A 426 14.10 -2.54 -5.21
N ILE A 427 15.28 -1.93 -5.38
CA ILE A 427 15.47 -0.72 -6.20
C ILE A 427 15.61 -1.09 -7.67
N ALA A 428 14.72 -0.54 -8.50
CA ALA A 428 14.91 -0.44 -9.94
C ALA A 428 15.16 1.03 -10.28
N ASN A 429 16.33 1.37 -10.82
CA ASN A 429 16.71 2.77 -11.05
C ASN A 429 15.74 3.51 -11.97
N HIS A 430 15.17 2.84 -12.97
CA HIS A 430 14.21 3.40 -13.91
C HIS A 430 12.91 2.59 -13.88
N THR A 431 11.79 3.28 -13.74
CA THR A 431 10.45 2.70 -13.86
C THR A 431 9.61 3.57 -14.78
N VAL A 432 8.93 2.95 -15.74
CA VAL A 432 8.00 3.59 -16.68
C VAL A 432 6.67 2.86 -16.63
N SER A 433 5.58 3.60 -16.54
CA SER A 433 4.24 3.07 -16.76
C SER A 433 3.51 3.93 -17.78
N VAL A 434 2.94 3.29 -18.79
CA VAL A 434 2.12 3.91 -19.82
C VAL A 434 0.76 3.25 -19.81
N VAL A 435 -0.29 4.04 -19.61
CA VAL A 435 -1.67 3.56 -19.63
C VAL A 435 -2.45 4.32 -20.69
N THR A 436 -3.23 3.60 -21.47
CA THR A 436 -4.13 4.17 -22.47
C THR A 436 -5.53 3.59 -22.30
N LYS A 437 -6.54 4.42 -22.45
CA LYS A 437 -7.95 4.02 -22.50
C LYS A 437 -8.59 4.73 -23.70
N TYR A 438 -9.20 3.95 -24.60
CA TYR A 438 -9.89 4.47 -25.76
C TYR A 438 -11.32 3.93 -25.83
N PHE A 439 -12.31 4.82 -25.85
CA PHE A 439 -13.71 4.43 -25.96
C PHE A 439 -14.19 4.52 -27.41
N ILE A 440 -14.56 3.37 -27.99
CA ILE A 440 -15.10 3.24 -29.34
C ILE A 440 -16.61 3.28 -29.26
N THR A 441 -17.21 4.41 -29.66
CA THR A 441 -18.64 4.66 -29.49
C THR A 441 -19.49 3.65 -30.24
N ASP A 442 -19.15 3.37 -31.53
CA ASP A 442 -19.92 2.46 -32.38
C ASP A 442 -19.90 1.02 -31.89
N TRP A 443 -18.81 0.60 -31.25
CA TRP A 443 -18.67 -0.73 -30.65
C TRP A 443 -19.13 -0.79 -29.20
N LYS A 444 -19.53 0.34 -28.62
CA LYS A 444 -19.86 0.43 -27.18
C LYS A 444 -18.76 -0.19 -26.30
N SER A 445 -17.51 0.01 -26.69
CA SER A 445 -16.37 -0.69 -26.11
C SER A 445 -15.30 0.28 -25.64
N GLN A 446 -14.73 0.00 -24.46
CA GLN A 446 -13.50 0.61 -24.02
C GLN A 446 -12.35 -0.40 -24.16
N ILE A 447 -11.30 0.02 -24.85
CA ILE A 447 -10.06 -0.75 -25.00
C ILE A 447 -8.97 -0.02 -24.23
N GLY A 448 -8.19 -0.77 -23.48
CA GLY A 448 -7.06 -0.23 -22.71
C GLY A 448 -5.80 -1.06 -22.85
N PHE A 449 -4.65 -0.39 -22.82
CA PHE A 449 -3.34 -1.00 -22.71
C PHE A 449 -2.60 -0.40 -21.53
N THR A 450 -1.89 -1.25 -20.80
CA THR A 450 -0.99 -0.84 -19.72
C THR A 450 0.36 -1.50 -19.95
N ASN A 451 1.40 -0.70 -20.15
CA ASN A 451 2.77 -1.18 -20.19
C ASN A 451 3.52 -0.73 -18.95
N ASN A 452 4.12 -1.68 -18.24
CA ASN A 452 4.99 -1.44 -17.10
C ASN A 452 6.39 -1.97 -17.42
N TYR A 453 7.37 -1.07 -17.35
CA TYR A 453 8.79 -1.37 -17.51
C TYR A 453 9.55 -0.95 -16.26
N SER A 454 10.50 -1.78 -15.83
CA SER A 454 11.52 -1.36 -14.87
C SER A 454 12.89 -1.93 -15.22
N SER A 455 13.96 -1.17 -14.92
CA SER A 455 15.33 -1.66 -15.04
C SER A 455 15.60 -2.83 -14.11
N GLY A 456 16.64 -3.61 -14.41
CA GLY A 456 17.06 -4.74 -13.57
C GLY A 456 17.36 -4.31 -12.14
N ARG A 457 16.97 -5.15 -11.19
CA ARG A 457 17.20 -4.95 -9.74
C ARG A 457 18.53 -5.56 -9.34
N PRO A 458 19.27 -4.96 -8.38
CA PRO A 458 20.49 -5.56 -7.87
C PRO A 458 20.20 -6.79 -7.03
N TYR A 459 21.14 -7.75 -7.04
CA TYR A 459 21.17 -8.89 -6.14
C TYR A 459 22.61 -9.26 -5.80
N ASN A 460 22.80 -9.97 -4.69
CA ASN A 460 24.12 -10.47 -4.30
C ASN A 460 24.36 -11.85 -4.92
N ASP A 461 25.41 -11.97 -5.76
CA ASP A 461 25.89 -13.24 -6.28
C ASP A 461 27.08 -13.72 -5.41
N PRO A 462 26.92 -14.78 -4.61
CA PRO A 462 27.98 -15.27 -3.73
C PRO A 462 29.20 -15.83 -4.49
N ASN A 463 29.09 -16.06 -5.79
CA ASN A 463 30.23 -16.47 -6.64
C ASN A 463 31.14 -15.31 -7.03
N GLN A 464 30.80 -14.09 -6.66
CA GLN A 464 31.55 -12.86 -6.93
C GLN A 464 32.06 -12.27 -5.62
N THR A 465 33.15 -11.53 -5.69
CA THR A 465 33.77 -10.90 -4.50
C THR A 465 33.06 -9.63 -4.05
N GLN A 466 32.50 -8.86 -4.99
CA GLN A 466 31.86 -7.60 -4.69
C GLN A 466 30.42 -7.83 -4.17
N PHE A 467 30.05 -7.16 -3.07
CA PHE A 467 28.72 -7.24 -2.52
C PHE A 467 27.68 -6.56 -3.42
N MET A 468 26.47 -7.14 -3.56
CA MET A 468 25.37 -6.64 -4.41
C MET A 468 25.77 -6.39 -5.88
N ASN A 469 26.57 -7.29 -6.44
CA ASN A 469 27.26 -7.18 -7.72
C ASN A 469 26.39 -7.52 -8.96
N GLY A 470 25.32 -8.28 -8.78
CA GLY A 470 24.46 -8.74 -9.88
C GLY A 470 23.32 -7.77 -10.20
N LYS A 471 22.81 -7.82 -11.45
CA LYS A 471 21.55 -7.19 -11.84
C LYS A 471 20.65 -8.19 -12.56
N THR A 472 19.37 -8.23 -12.21
CA THR A 472 18.36 -9.03 -12.92
C THR A 472 18.15 -8.48 -14.33
N LYS A 473 17.49 -9.27 -15.20
CA LYS A 473 16.93 -8.74 -16.43
C LYS A 473 15.90 -7.63 -16.11
N SER A 474 15.72 -6.71 -17.05
CA SER A 474 14.66 -5.71 -16.94
C SER A 474 13.28 -6.38 -16.92
N TYR A 475 12.39 -5.85 -16.11
CA TYR A 475 10.99 -6.24 -16.07
C TYR A 475 10.20 -5.55 -17.18
N ASN A 476 9.35 -6.28 -17.89
CA ASN A 476 8.40 -5.72 -18.84
C ASN A 476 7.08 -6.50 -18.80
N SER A 477 5.96 -5.78 -18.74
CA SER A 477 4.63 -6.37 -18.77
C SER A 477 3.69 -5.47 -19.56
N LEU A 478 3.25 -5.92 -20.73
CA LEU A 478 2.20 -5.30 -21.49
C LEU A 478 0.88 -6.00 -21.20
N SER A 479 -0.11 -5.28 -20.68
CA SER A 479 -1.44 -5.80 -20.38
C SER A 479 -2.48 -5.17 -21.31
N PHE A 480 -3.51 -5.92 -21.62
CA PHE A 480 -4.65 -5.50 -22.44
C PHE A 480 -5.94 -5.67 -21.64
N ASN A 481 -6.88 -4.74 -21.80
CA ASN A 481 -8.24 -4.89 -21.30
C ASN A 481 -9.27 -4.41 -22.33
N TRP A 482 -10.45 -5.01 -22.26
CA TRP A 482 -11.59 -4.69 -23.09
C TRP A 482 -12.87 -4.77 -22.27
N ALA A 483 -13.62 -3.67 -22.19
CA ALA A 483 -14.93 -3.59 -21.58
C ALA A 483 -15.99 -3.34 -22.66
N TYR A 484 -16.92 -4.27 -22.83
CA TYR A 484 -18.04 -4.15 -23.75
C TYR A 484 -19.33 -3.87 -23.00
N LEU A 485 -20.00 -2.75 -23.33
CA LEU A 485 -21.25 -2.33 -22.75
C LEU A 485 -22.42 -3.03 -23.46
N LEU A 486 -22.84 -4.17 -22.95
CA LEU A 486 -24.06 -4.87 -23.43
C LEU A 486 -25.28 -3.95 -23.34
N THR A 487 -25.37 -3.24 -22.21
CA THR A 487 -26.27 -2.11 -21.96
C THR A 487 -25.53 -1.05 -21.18
N THR A 488 -26.13 0.10 -20.91
CA THR A 488 -25.54 1.12 -20.03
C THR A 488 -25.25 0.60 -18.62
N GLN A 489 -25.91 -0.47 -18.16
CA GLN A 489 -25.78 -1.04 -16.81
C GLN A 489 -25.12 -2.43 -16.79
N LYS A 490 -24.85 -3.03 -17.94
CA LYS A 490 -24.27 -4.38 -18.04
C LYS A 490 -22.99 -4.34 -18.85
N ILE A 491 -21.92 -4.82 -18.28
CA ILE A 491 -20.58 -4.82 -18.88
C ILE A 491 -20.05 -6.24 -18.93
N LEU A 492 -19.56 -6.65 -20.09
CA LEU A 492 -18.68 -7.79 -20.26
C LEU A 492 -17.24 -7.26 -20.28
N TYR A 493 -16.40 -7.76 -19.40
CA TYR A 493 -15.01 -7.34 -19.27
C TYR A 493 -14.07 -8.50 -19.50
N PHE A 494 -13.01 -8.24 -20.26
CA PHE A 494 -11.93 -9.17 -20.52
C PHE A 494 -10.59 -8.47 -20.27
N SER A 495 -9.64 -9.15 -19.63
CA SER A 495 -8.28 -8.66 -19.55
C SER A 495 -7.24 -9.78 -19.59
N VAL A 496 -6.07 -9.44 -20.10
CA VAL A 496 -4.88 -10.29 -20.10
C VAL A 496 -3.70 -9.47 -19.60
N SER A 497 -3.05 -9.92 -18.53
CA SER A 497 -1.79 -9.37 -18.09
C SER A 497 -0.63 -10.02 -18.83
N ASN A 498 0.44 -9.22 -19.08
CA ASN A 498 1.66 -9.67 -19.76
C ASN A 498 1.38 -10.46 -21.05
N ILE A 499 0.64 -9.86 -21.98
CA ILE A 499 0.21 -10.50 -23.26
C ILE A 499 1.39 -11.02 -24.09
N LEU A 500 2.56 -10.37 -23.96
CA LEU A 500 3.79 -10.77 -24.65
C LEU A 500 4.42 -12.03 -24.05
N GLY A 501 3.98 -12.45 -22.85
CA GLY A 501 4.54 -13.60 -22.15
C GLY A 501 6.00 -13.41 -21.74
N THR A 502 6.41 -12.18 -21.43
CA THR A 502 7.77 -11.89 -20.98
C THR A 502 8.05 -12.67 -19.71
N GLN A 503 9.11 -13.48 -19.72
CA GLN A 503 9.57 -14.21 -18.54
C GLN A 503 10.33 -13.28 -17.62
N ASN A 504 9.60 -12.67 -16.70
CA ASN A 504 10.14 -11.72 -15.73
C ASN A 504 10.83 -12.46 -14.58
N VAL A 505 11.96 -11.92 -14.13
CA VAL A 505 12.75 -12.43 -13.00
C VAL A 505 12.88 -11.32 -11.95
N PHE A 506 12.42 -11.59 -10.72
CA PHE A 506 12.46 -10.63 -9.62
C PHE A 506 13.77 -10.66 -8.82
N GLY A 507 14.50 -11.76 -8.86
CA GLY A 507 15.72 -11.99 -8.11
C GLY A 507 16.21 -13.42 -8.31
N TYR A 508 17.20 -13.79 -7.50
CA TYR A 508 17.76 -15.15 -7.48
C TYR A 508 17.98 -15.61 -6.04
N ASP A 509 17.57 -16.85 -5.75
CA ASP A 509 17.98 -17.58 -4.56
C ASP A 509 19.21 -18.43 -4.89
N TYR A 510 20.14 -18.52 -3.94
CA TYR A 510 21.36 -19.30 -4.09
C TYR A 510 21.41 -20.47 -3.12
N ALA A 511 22.04 -21.55 -3.55
CA ALA A 511 22.36 -22.66 -2.68
C ALA A 511 23.18 -22.20 -1.48
N LYS A 512 22.93 -22.77 -0.29
CA LYS A 512 23.69 -22.45 0.94
C LYS A 512 25.11 -22.96 0.90
N LEU A 513 25.33 -24.04 0.16
CA LEU A 513 26.64 -24.69 -0.04
C LEU A 513 27.00 -24.68 -1.54
N PRO A 514 28.29 -24.50 -1.87
CA PRO A 514 28.75 -24.62 -3.24
C PRO A 514 28.69 -26.09 -3.71
N ASP A 515 28.60 -26.29 -5.01
CA ASP A 515 28.75 -27.60 -5.64
C ASP A 515 30.24 -28.07 -5.58
N PRO A 516 30.55 -29.32 -6.03
CA PRO A 516 31.94 -29.82 -6.03
C PRO A 516 32.94 -28.99 -6.83
N SER A 517 32.47 -28.11 -7.72
CA SER A 517 33.31 -27.18 -8.47
C SER A 517 33.54 -25.84 -7.75
N GLY A 518 32.96 -25.67 -6.55
CA GLY A 518 33.03 -24.45 -5.76
C GLY A 518 32.02 -23.38 -6.16
N VAL A 519 31.03 -23.69 -7.00
CA VAL A 519 30.05 -22.75 -7.52
C VAL A 519 28.73 -22.85 -6.73
N TYR A 520 28.22 -21.72 -6.24
CA TYR A 520 26.88 -21.62 -5.65
C TYR A 520 25.84 -21.61 -6.77
N GLN A 521 25.08 -22.68 -6.89
CA GLN A 521 23.98 -22.79 -7.84
C GLN A 521 22.85 -21.81 -7.50
N ARG A 522 22.13 -21.34 -8.52
CA ARG A 522 21.05 -20.34 -8.35
C ARG A 522 19.72 -20.80 -8.93
N GLN A 523 18.64 -20.34 -8.32
CA GLN A 523 17.27 -20.50 -8.78
C GLN A 523 16.66 -19.12 -9.01
N ALA A 524 16.02 -18.90 -10.17
CA ALA A 524 15.34 -17.66 -10.47
C ALA A 524 14.03 -17.54 -9.67
N ILE A 525 13.77 -16.36 -9.14
CA ILE A 525 12.51 -15.98 -8.51
C ILE A 525 11.61 -15.39 -9.59
N THR A 526 10.58 -16.14 -10.00
CA THR A 526 9.68 -15.80 -11.10
C THR A 526 8.23 -15.62 -10.62
N PRO A 527 7.35 -14.93 -11.36
CA PRO A 527 5.91 -14.91 -11.08
C PRO A 527 5.32 -16.32 -11.03
N THR A 528 4.23 -16.49 -10.26
CA THR A 528 3.47 -17.76 -10.18
C THR A 528 2.85 -18.16 -11.52
N ALA A 529 2.58 -17.21 -12.40
CA ALA A 529 2.17 -17.42 -13.79
C ALA A 529 2.70 -16.28 -14.65
N ASP A 530 3.13 -16.58 -15.88
CA ASP A 530 3.61 -15.55 -16.82
C ASP A 530 2.46 -14.66 -17.33
N ARG A 531 1.26 -15.22 -17.47
CA ARG A 531 0.05 -14.54 -17.93
C ARG A 531 -1.11 -14.78 -16.97
N PHE A 532 -1.99 -13.80 -16.87
CA PHE A 532 -3.23 -13.95 -16.14
C PHE A 532 -4.39 -13.48 -17.02
N PHE A 533 -5.36 -14.36 -17.24
CA PHE A 533 -6.57 -14.10 -18.01
C PHE A 533 -7.72 -13.82 -17.04
N PHE A 534 -8.52 -12.82 -17.35
CA PHE A 534 -9.69 -12.51 -16.54
C PHE A 534 -10.89 -12.21 -17.44
N VAL A 535 -12.03 -12.83 -17.13
CA VAL A 535 -13.32 -12.53 -17.74
C VAL A 535 -14.31 -12.22 -16.61
N GLY A 536 -15.09 -11.16 -16.76
CA GLY A 536 -16.10 -10.77 -15.78
C GLY A 536 -17.35 -10.22 -16.46
N PHE A 537 -18.48 -10.55 -15.90
CA PHE A 537 -19.77 -9.91 -16.19
C PHE A 537 -20.18 -9.05 -14.99
N PHE A 538 -20.42 -7.76 -15.25
CA PHE A 538 -20.77 -6.79 -14.22
C PHE A 538 -22.12 -6.17 -14.52
N TRP A 539 -23.02 -6.21 -13.56
CA TRP A 539 -24.37 -5.69 -13.68
C TRP A 539 -24.68 -4.74 -12.53
N THR A 540 -25.03 -3.51 -12.86
CA THR A 540 -25.56 -2.51 -11.91
C THR A 540 -27.05 -2.40 -12.07
N ILE A 541 -27.80 -2.62 -11.00
CA ILE A 541 -29.25 -2.44 -10.92
C ILE A 541 -29.49 -1.13 -10.19
N SER A 542 -29.93 -0.10 -10.91
CA SER A 542 -30.17 1.24 -10.37
C SER A 542 -31.33 1.94 -11.09
N GLN A 543 -31.98 2.87 -10.41
CA GLN A 543 -32.93 3.78 -11.03
C GLN A 543 -32.24 4.72 -12.04
N ASN A 544 -30.97 5.10 -11.77
CA ASN A 544 -30.15 5.82 -12.73
C ASN A 544 -29.65 4.86 -13.83
N LYS A 545 -30.27 4.95 -15.00
CA LYS A 545 -29.98 4.05 -16.15
C LYS A 545 -28.58 4.21 -16.73
N ASN A 546 -27.85 5.30 -16.40
CA ASN A 546 -26.49 5.57 -16.85
C ASN A 546 -25.43 5.11 -15.83
N GLU A 547 -25.85 4.60 -14.68
CA GLU A 547 -24.92 4.07 -13.65
C GLU A 547 -24.37 2.72 -14.05
N ASN A 548 -23.07 2.56 -13.97
CA ASN A 548 -22.39 1.28 -14.19
C ASN A 548 -21.04 1.23 -13.47
N GLN A 549 -20.38 0.09 -13.54
CA GLN A 549 -19.10 -0.18 -12.88
C GLN A 549 -17.86 0.14 -13.73
N LEU A 550 -18.02 0.74 -14.93
CA LEU A 550 -16.90 0.96 -15.86
C LEU A 550 -15.76 1.80 -15.25
N LYS A 551 -16.09 2.71 -14.35
CA LYS A 551 -15.09 3.55 -13.65
C LYS A 551 -14.16 2.74 -12.74
N ASN A 552 -14.59 1.56 -12.32
CA ASN A 552 -13.89 0.69 -11.38
C ASN A 552 -13.20 -0.49 -12.08
N LEU A 553 -13.40 -0.64 -13.38
CA LEU A 553 -12.76 -1.61 -14.27
C LEU A 553 -11.65 -0.94 -15.09
#